data_f96efa9de2e59815d6a6f7046190f3aa
#
_entry.id   f96efa9de2e59815d6a6f7046190f3aa
#
_cell.length_a   1.000
_cell.length_b   1.000
_cell.length_c   1.000
_cell.angle_alpha   90.00
_cell.angle_beta   90.00
_cell.angle_gamma   90.00
#
_symmetry.space_group_name_H-M   'P 1'
#
loop_
_entity.id
_entity.type
_entity.pdbx_description
1 polymer ?
#
loop_
_entity_poly.entity_id
_entity_poly.type
_entity_poly.pdbx_seq_one_letter_code
_entity_poly.pdbx_strand_id
1 'polypeptide(L)'
;FVPAGADRATLEALYAEDANPVISLMAEEGIRALARALPLVVYEADNIAARSEALYGAWLAGASLGSVAMALHHKLCHTLGGSFNLPHAEVHTVILPQAVAFNRAAAPAAMRRVAAALGTADAAQGLYDLAMRVGAPVALKDIGMPQDGIDRAARLAAESPYPNPRPIEFAGIRTLLEDAYHGRRPEAGARPTDTK
;
A
#
# COMPACT_ATOMS: atom_id res chain seq x y z
N PHE A 1 -8.92 16.87 5.78
CA PHE A 1 -8.60 15.51 6.24
C PHE A 1 -9.05 14.52 5.15
N VAL A 2 -8.11 14.05 4.34
CA VAL A 2 -8.35 12.88 3.49
C VAL A 2 -8.12 11.69 4.41
N PRO A 3 -9.04 10.71 4.50
CA PRO A 3 -8.79 9.53 5.32
C PRO A 3 -7.48 8.91 4.86
N ALA A 4 -6.46 8.96 5.70
CA ALA A 4 -5.23 8.25 5.47
C ALA A 4 -5.58 6.77 5.32
N GLY A 5 -5.38 6.20 4.14
CA GLY A 5 -5.78 4.83 3.86
C GLY A 5 -6.67 4.60 2.66
N ALA A 6 -7.13 5.66 2.05
CA ALA A 6 -7.96 5.54 0.85
C ALA A 6 -7.22 4.92 -0.35
N ASP A 7 -5.92 5.17 -0.49
CA ASP A 7 -5.04 4.65 -1.54
C ASP A 7 -4.78 3.12 -1.45
N ARG A 8 -4.99 2.54 -0.29
CA ARG A 8 -4.59 1.16 0.07
C ARG A 8 -5.59 0.12 -0.39
N ALA A 9 -6.85 0.43 -0.21
CA ALA A 9 -7.95 -0.43 -0.60
C ALA A 9 -7.99 -0.66 -2.12
N THR A 10 -7.63 0.37 -2.88
CA THR A 10 -7.57 0.32 -4.34
C THR A 10 -6.48 -0.61 -4.87
N LEU A 11 -5.35 -0.70 -4.17
CA LEU A 11 -4.22 -1.50 -4.61
C LEU A 11 -4.49 -3.00 -4.54
N GLU A 12 -5.02 -3.49 -3.42
CA GLU A 12 -5.35 -4.91 -3.27
C GLU A 12 -6.48 -5.34 -4.21
N ALA A 13 -7.41 -4.43 -4.54
CA ALA A 13 -8.47 -4.68 -5.50
C ALA A 13 -7.97 -5.01 -6.92
N LEU A 14 -6.73 -4.64 -7.28
CA LEU A 14 -6.16 -4.95 -8.59
C LEU A 14 -5.62 -6.37 -8.71
N TYR A 15 -5.40 -7.07 -7.59
CA TYR A 15 -4.92 -8.45 -7.57
C TYR A 15 -5.70 -9.35 -6.60
N ALA A 16 -6.83 -8.90 -6.09
CA ALA A 16 -7.73 -9.71 -5.30
C ALA A 16 -8.20 -10.93 -6.11
N GLU A 17 -8.45 -12.05 -5.42
CA GLU A 17 -8.92 -13.30 -6.06
C GLU A 17 -10.26 -13.10 -6.78
N ASP A 18 -11.11 -12.21 -6.26
CA ASP A 18 -12.43 -11.83 -6.79
C ASP A 18 -12.41 -10.49 -7.56
N ALA A 19 -11.23 -10.06 -8.02
CA ALA A 19 -11.08 -8.84 -8.82
C ALA A 19 -11.92 -8.92 -10.11
N ASN A 20 -12.56 -7.80 -10.46
CA ASN A 20 -13.31 -7.67 -11.70
C ASN A 20 -12.96 -6.39 -12.45
N PRO A 21 -13.25 -6.30 -13.77
CA PRO A 21 -12.84 -5.16 -14.58
C PRO A 21 -13.36 -3.80 -14.09
N VAL A 22 -14.58 -3.75 -13.55
CA VAL A 22 -15.18 -2.49 -13.10
C VAL A 22 -14.46 -1.97 -11.86
N ILE A 23 -14.28 -2.83 -10.85
CA ILE A 23 -13.58 -2.47 -9.62
C ILE A 23 -12.12 -2.14 -9.91
N SER A 24 -11.49 -2.86 -10.84
CA SER A 24 -10.13 -2.56 -11.26
C SER A 24 -9.98 -1.17 -11.89
N LEU A 25 -10.93 -0.73 -12.73
CA LEU A 25 -10.93 0.63 -13.30
C LEU A 25 -11.15 1.70 -12.23
N MET A 26 -12.08 1.45 -11.29
CA MET A 26 -12.30 2.35 -10.15
C MET A 26 -11.04 2.47 -9.28
N ALA A 27 -10.37 1.35 -9.02
CA ALA A 27 -9.13 1.30 -8.25
C ALA A 27 -8.01 2.12 -8.91
N GLU A 28 -7.79 1.94 -10.21
CA GLU A 28 -6.78 2.73 -10.95
C GLU A 28 -7.06 4.22 -10.91
N GLU A 29 -8.31 4.62 -11.13
CA GLU A 29 -8.68 6.04 -11.09
C GLU A 29 -8.54 6.60 -9.68
N GLY A 30 -8.90 5.82 -8.64
CA GLY A 30 -8.68 6.21 -7.25
C GLY A 30 -7.21 6.47 -6.93
N ILE A 31 -6.31 5.57 -7.34
CA ILE A 31 -4.86 5.75 -7.18
C ILE A 31 -4.39 7.01 -7.92
N ARG A 32 -4.82 7.20 -9.16
CA ARG A 32 -4.44 8.35 -9.99
C ARG A 32 -4.89 9.67 -9.39
N ALA A 33 -6.14 9.75 -8.95
CA ALA A 33 -6.71 10.93 -8.31
C ALA A 33 -5.95 11.29 -7.02
N LEU A 34 -5.70 10.30 -6.14
CA LEU A 34 -4.95 10.51 -4.90
C LEU A 34 -3.50 10.91 -5.15
N ALA A 35 -2.81 10.29 -6.10
CA ALA A 35 -1.42 10.63 -6.42
C ALA A 35 -1.25 12.08 -6.88
N ARG A 36 -2.24 12.62 -7.62
CA ARG A 36 -2.25 14.03 -8.04
C ARG A 36 -2.65 14.96 -6.89
N ALA A 37 -3.70 14.61 -6.17
CA ALA A 37 -4.33 15.50 -5.21
C ALA A 37 -3.57 15.63 -3.89
N LEU A 38 -3.03 14.51 -3.34
CA LEU A 38 -2.43 14.52 -2.00
C LEU A 38 -1.31 15.54 -1.82
N PRO A 39 -0.33 15.67 -2.75
CA PRO A 39 0.69 16.72 -2.63
C PRO A 39 0.09 18.13 -2.63
N LEU A 40 -0.89 18.39 -3.48
CA LEU A 40 -1.55 19.69 -3.55
C LEU A 40 -2.31 20.02 -2.26
N VAL A 41 -3.03 19.04 -1.70
CA VAL A 41 -3.74 19.21 -0.42
C VAL A 41 -2.78 19.54 0.73
N VAL A 42 -1.57 18.99 0.71
CA VAL A 42 -0.55 19.27 1.74
C VAL A 42 0.06 20.65 1.58
N TYR A 43 0.42 21.04 0.37
CA TYR A 43 1.13 22.30 0.11
C TYR A 43 0.20 23.49 -0.11
N GLU A 44 -1.05 23.25 -0.50
CA GLU A 44 -2.08 24.25 -0.81
C GLU A 44 -3.36 23.88 -0.06
N ALA A 45 -3.37 24.02 1.27
CA ALA A 45 -4.45 23.55 2.13
C ALA A 45 -5.85 24.10 1.76
N ASP A 46 -5.93 25.29 1.18
CA ASP A 46 -7.18 25.95 0.76
C ASP A 46 -7.58 25.64 -0.69
N ASN A 47 -6.82 24.80 -1.41
CA ASN A 47 -7.14 24.40 -2.78
C ASN A 47 -8.36 23.45 -2.80
N ILE A 48 -9.54 24.02 -3.02
CA ILE A 48 -10.82 23.28 -3.02
C ILE A 48 -10.85 22.22 -4.13
N ALA A 49 -10.26 22.49 -5.29
CA ALA A 49 -10.23 21.53 -6.40
C ALA A 49 -9.40 20.28 -6.01
N ALA A 50 -8.21 20.47 -5.42
CA ALA A 50 -7.37 19.38 -4.94
C ALA A 50 -8.08 18.58 -3.82
N ARG A 51 -8.75 19.25 -2.89
CA ARG A 51 -9.52 18.59 -1.83
C ARG A 51 -10.66 17.76 -2.38
N SER A 52 -11.39 18.31 -3.37
CA SER A 52 -12.49 17.58 -4.03
C SER A 52 -11.96 16.35 -4.78
N GLU A 53 -10.84 16.46 -5.48
CA GLU A 53 -10.19 15.32 -6.16
C GLU A 53 -9.69 14.27 -5.17
N ALA A 54 -9.11 14.69 -4.03
CA ALA A 54 -8.71 13.77 -2.98
C ALA A 54 -9.89 13.00 -2.36
N LEU A 55 -11.03 13.68 -2.13
CA LEU A 55 -12.27 13.04 -1.66
C LEU A 55 -12.86 12.07 -2.71
N TYR A 56 -12.81 12.44 -3.98
CA TYR A 56 -13.21 11.56 -5.07
C TYR A 56 -12.35 10.29 -5.12
N GLY A 57 -11.04 10.42 -5.06
CA GLY A 57 -10.13 9.28 -4.99
C GLY A 57 -10.36 8.40 -3.75
N ALA A 58 -10.61 9.02 -2.60
CA ALA A 58 -10.92 8.30 -1.36
C ALA A 58 -12.26 7.55 -1.45
N TRP A 59 -13.27 8.11 -2.10
CA TRP A 59 -14.55 7.44 -2.33
C TRP A 59 -14.38 6.22 -3.25
N LEU A 60 -13.66 6.35 -4.37
CA LEU A 60 -13.36 5.23 -5.26
C LEU A 60 -12.62 4.11 -4.53
N ALA A 61 -11.69 4.46 -3.65
CA ALA A 61 -10.96 3.52 -2.82
C ALA A 61 -11.87 2.75 -1.86
N GLY A 62 -12.74 3.45 -1.15
CA GLY A 62 -13.71 2.82 -0.24
C GLY A 62 -14.69 1.90 -0.96
N ALA A 63 -15.19 2.32 -2.13
CA ALA A 63 -16.07 1.50 -2.96
C ALA A 63 -15.34 0.22 -3.47
N SER A 64 -14.07 0.34 -3.85
CA SER A 64 -13.26 -0.80 -4.27
C SER A 64 -13.02 -1.77 -3.13
N LEU A 65 -12.68 -1.28 -1.93
CA LEU A 65 -12.46 -2.11 -0.75
C LEU A 65 -13.69 -2.93 -0.35
N GLY A 66 -14.86 -2.31 -0.38
CA GLY A 66 -16.12 -2.99 -0.04
C GLY A 66 -16.56 -4.05 -1.05
N SER A 67 -15.86 -4.17 -2.18
CA SER A 67 -16.26 -5.02 -3.31
C SER A 67 -15.33 -6.22 -3.55
N VAL A 68 -14.22 -6.34 -2.82
CA VAL A 68 -13.24 -7.42 -3.00
C VAL A 68 -12.67 -7.90 -1.68
N ALA A 69 -12.09 -9.11 -1.70
CA ALA A 69 -11.40 -9.68 -0.55
C ALA A 69 -10.07 -8.93 -0.27
N MET A 70 -9.74 -8.81 1.02
CA MET A 70 -8.48 -8.23 1.48
C MET A 70 -7.32 -9.23 1.37
N ALA A 71 -6.09 -8.72 1.19
CA ALA A 71 -4.87 -9.52 1.07
C ALA A 71 -3.82 -9.15 2.13
N LEU A 72 -2.53 -9.35 1.81
CA LEU A 72 -1.38 -9.21 2.73
C LEU A 72 -1.32 -7.86 3.43
N HIS A 73 -1.50 -6.75 2.71
CA HIS A 73 -1.37 -5.42 3.27
C HIS A 73 -2.33 -5.21 4.46
N HIS A 74 -3.62 -5.51 4.26
CA HIS A 74 -4.61 -5.40 5.34
C HIS A 74 -4.33 -6.39 6.48
N LYS A 75 -3.92 -7.64 6.16
CA LYS A 75 -3.52 -8.61 7.17
C LYS A 75 -2.43 -8.08 8.08
N LEU A 76 -1.37 -7.49 7.52
CA LEU A 76 -0.28 -6.92 8.30
C LEU A 76 -0.75 -5.72 9.12
N CYS A 77 -1.56 -4.84 8.56
CA CYS A 77 -2.06 -3.67 9.28
C CYS A 77 -2.95 -4.06 10.47
N HIS A 78 -3.81 -5.06 10.32
CA HIS A 78 -4.61 -5.59 11.43
C HIS A 78 -3.73 -6.25 12.49
N THR A 79 -2.72 -7.02 12.09
CA THR A 79 -1.78 -7.67 13.00
C THR A 79 -1.00 -6.64 13.81
N LEU A 80 -0.45 -5.63 13.14
CA LEU A 80 0.35 -4.58 13.78
C LEU A 80 -0.48 -3.66 14.68
N GLY A 81 -1.62 -3.19 14.18
CA GLY A 81 -2.54 -2.35 14.94
C GLY A 81 -3.08 -3.06 16.18
N GLY A 82 -3.54 -4.31 16.03
CA GLY A 82 -4.10 -5.09 17.13
C GLY A 82 -3.07 -5.58 18.15
N SER A 83 -1.82 -5.88 17.71
CA SER A 83 -0.79 -6.43 18.61
C SER A 83 0.03 -5.38 19.34
N PHE A 84 0.21 -4.19 18.75
CA PHE A 84 1.11 -3.16 19.26
C PHE A 84 0.43 -1.80 19.45
N ASN A 85 -0.90 -1.74 19.26
CA ASN A 85 -1.69 -0.50 19.39
C ASN A 85 -1.14 0.67 18.57
N LEU A 86 -0.62 0.38 17.37
CA LEU A 86 -0.08 1.40 16.48
C LEU A 86 -1.19 2.21 15.81
N PRO A 87 -0.94 3.49 15.47
CA PRO A 87 -1.92 4.33 14.77
C PRO A 87 -2.28 3.72 13.41
N HIS A 88 -3.55 3.35 13.24
CA HIS A 88 -4.03 2.56 12.10
C HIS A 88 -3.67 3.18 10.74
N ALA A 89 -3.90 4.47 10.58
CA ALA A 89 -3.62 5.19 9.34
C ALA A 89 -2.14 5.18 8.96
N GLU A 90 -1.27 5.37 9.95
CA GLU A 90 0.18 5.44 9.75
C GLU A 90 0.76 4.05 9.45
N VAL A 91 0.31 3.01 10.16
CA VAL A 91 0.68 1.62 9.88
C VAL A 91 0.42 1.27 8.42
N HIS A 92 -0.76 1.60 7.96
CA HIS A 92 -1.13 1.36 6.59
C HIS A 92 -0.18 2.09 5.61
N THR A 93 0.14 3.34 5.84
CA THR A 93 1.03 4.13 4.97
C THR A 93 2.42 3.51 4.89
N VAL A 94 2.98 3.10 6.04
CA VAL A 94 4.31 2.49 6.11
C VAL A 94 4.35 1.11 5.44
N ILE A 95 3.32 0.27 5.64
CA ILE A 95 3.31 -1.10 5.14
C ILE A 95 3.03 -1.17 3.63
N LEU A 96 2.29 -0.22 3.07
CA LEU A 96 1.82 -0.28 1.68
C LEU A 96 2.93 -0.48 0.65
N PRO A 97 4.00 0.34 0.59
CA PRO A 97 5.07 0.16 -0.39
C PRO A 97 5.81 -1.18 -0.22
N GLN A 98 5.95 -1.68 0.99
CA GLN A 98 6.61 -2.95 1.29
C GLN A 98 5.76 -4.16 0.85
N ALA A 99 4.45 -4.10 1.10
CA ALA A 99 3.51 -5.14 0.65
C ALA A 99 3.43 -5.23 -0.88
N VAL A 100 3.48 -4.07 -1.56
CA VAL A 100 3.53 -3.98 -3.02
C VAL A 100 4.84 -4.57 -3.56
N ALA A 101 5.99 -4.24 -2.94
CA ALA A 101 7.28 -4.83 -3.29
C ALA A 101 7.28 -6.35 -3.09
N PHE A 102 6.68 -6.85 -2.00
CA PHE A 102 6.55 -8.27 -1.71
C PHE A 102 5.77 -9.02 -2.80
N ASN A 103 4.65 -8.46 -3.26
CA ASN A 103 3.77 -9.08 -4.26
C ASN A 103 4.21 -8.84 -5.72
N ARG A 104 5.22 -8.01 -5.97
CA ARG A 104 5.59 -7.53 -7.30
C ARG A 104 5.75 -8.64 -8.35
N ALA A 105 6.52 -9.68 -8.02
CA ALA A 105 6.80 -10.77 -8.95
C ALA A 105 5.57 -11.68 -9.18
N ALA A 106 4.69 -11.79 -8.20
CA ALA A 106 3.52 -12.65 -8.26
C ALA A 106 2.30 -11.99 -8.95
N ALA A 107 2.26 -10.64 -8.99
CA ALA A 107 1.17 -9.88 -9.61
C ALA A 107 1.69 -8.79 -10.59
N PRO A 108 2.51 -9.12 -11.59
CA PRO A 108 3.19 -8.11 -12.42
C PRO A 108 2.23 -7.24 -13.23
N ALA A 109 1.08 -7.77 -13.64
CA ALA A 109 0.07 -6.99 -14.37
C ALA A 109 -0.55 -5.89 -13.49
N ALA A 110 -0.93 -6.24 -12.25
CA ALA A 110 -1.44 -5.26 -11.29
C ALA A 110 -0.40 -4.19 -10.96
N MET A 111 0.87 -4.60 -10.76
CA MET A 111 1.94 -3.65 -10.44
C MET A 111 2.21 -2.66 -11.57
N ARG A 112 2.11 -3.08 -12.84
CA ARG A 112 2.19 -2.15 -13.99
C ARG A 112 1.04 -1.13 -13.99
N ARG A 113 -0.19 -1.56 -13.66
CA ARG A 113 -1.35 -0.67 -13.57
C ARG A 113 -1.17 0.38 -12.48
N VAL A 114 -0.71 -0.05 -11.30
CA VAL A 114 -0.38 0.85 -10.18
C VAL A 114 0.70 1.85 -10.58
N ALA A 115 1.81 1.39 -11.14
CA ALA A 115 2.90 2.25 -11.57
C ALA A 115 2.43 3.29 -12.61
N ALA A 116 1.62 2.88 -13.58
CA ALA A 116 1.02 3.78 -14.57
C ALA A 116 0.08 4.81 -13.93
N ALA A 117 -0.75 4.39 -12.97
CA ALA A 117 -1.65 5.30 -12.25
C ALA A 117 -0.90 6.33 -11.39
N LEU A 118 0.23 5.94 -10.80
CA LEU A 118 1.14 6.82 -10.06
C LEU A 118 2.03 7.70 -10.96
N GLY A 119 2.13 7.40 -12.26
CA GLY A 119 3.05 8.06 -13.17
C GLY A 119 4.53 7.73 -12.91
N THR A 120 4.83 6.50 -12.45
CA THR A 120 6.17 6.06 -12.05
C THR A 120 6.59 4.79 -12.79
N ALA A 121 7.89 4.46 -12.76
CA ALA A 121 8.40 3.23 -13.36
C ALA A 121 8.18 1.99 -12.49
N ASP A 122 8.08 2.15 -11.16
CA ASP A 122 7.92 1.10 -10.19
C ASP A 122 6.85 1.47 -9.16
N ALA A 123 5.88 0.59 -8.95
CA ALA A 123 4.74 0.84 -8.07
C ALA A 123 5.16 1.04 -6.59
N ALA A 124 6.03 0.18 -6.07
CA ALA A 124 6.44 0.22 -4.67
C ALA A 124 7.27 1.48 -4.37
N GLN A 125 8.19 1.82 -5.27
CA GLN A 125 8.97 3.05 -5.16
C GLN A 125 8.09 4.30 -5.29
N GLY A 126 7.16 4.31 -6.25
CA GLY A 126 6.23 5.42 -6.43
C GLY A 126 5.38 5.71 -5.21
N LEU A 127 4.90 4.66 -4.53
CA LEU A 127 4.15 4.80 -3.28
C LEU A 127 5.01 5.33 -2.13
N TYR A 128 6.23 4.80 -1.99
CA TYR A 128 7.17 5.29 -0.99
C TYR A 128 7.51 6.77 -1.21
N ASP A 129 7.83 7.14 -2.45
CA ASP A 129 8.18 8.50 -2.83
C ASP A 129 6.99 9.47 -2.65
N LEU A 130 5.75 9.00 -2.90
CA LEU A 130 4.54 9.77 -2.62
C LEU A 130 4.39 10.02 -1.11
N ALA A 131 4.55 8.98 -0.26
CA ALA A 131 4.51 9.12 1.19
C ALA A 131 5.54 10.14 1.69
N MET A 132 6.77 10.04 1.22
CA MET A 132 7.82 11.02 1.54
C MET A 132 7.46 12.44 1.10
N ARG A 133 6.93 12.60 -0.11
CA ARG A 133 6.53 13.91 -0.65
C ARG A 133 5.47 14.61 0.17
N VAL A 134 4.52 13.84 0.74
CA VAL A 134 3.44 14.40 1.58
C VAL A 134 3.80 14.46 3.07
N GLY A 135 5.04 14.14 3.46
CA GLY A 135 5.49 14.15 4.85
C GLY A 135 4.85 13.06 5.72
N ALA A 136 4.38 11.98 5.12
CA ALA A 136 3.81 10.85 5.85
C ALA A 136 4.91 9.95 6.43
N PRO A 137 4.66 9.22 7.53
CA PRO A 137 5.64 8.31 8.11
C PRO A 137 5.96 7.16 7.14
N VAL A 138 7.22 6.75 7.10
CA VAL A 138 7.71 5.66 6.25
C VAL A 138 8.38 4.53 7.04
N ALA A 139 8.51 4.67 8.36
CA ALA A 139 9.14 3.68 9.23
C ALA A 139 8.27 3.31 10.42
N LEU A 140 8.11 2.00 10.69
CA LEU A 140 7.32 1.52 11.84
C LEU A 140 7.90 1.96 13.19
N LYS A 141 9.23 2.09 13.30
CA LYS A 141 9.89 2.58 14.52
C LYS A 141 9.46 4.01 14.89
N ASP A 142 9.19 4.84 13.88
CA ASP A 142 8.83 6.26 14.08
C ASP A 142 7.37 6.43 14.54
N ILE A 143 6.56 5.37 14.41
CA ILE A 143 5.16 5.31 14.86
C ILE A 143 4.96 4.43 16.09
N GLY A 144 6.06 4.05 16.76
CA GLY A 144 6.04 3.39 18.06
C GLY A 144 6.12 1.85 18.04
N MET A 145 6.45 1.22 16.92
CA MET A 145 6.64 -0.23 16.90
C MET A 145 7.91 -0.63 17.67
N PRO A 146 7.86 -1.58 18.62
CA PRO A 146 9.05 -2.10 19.27
C PRO A 146 9.82 -3.02 18.33
N GLN A 147 11.17 -2.95 18.35
CA GLN A 147 12.02 -3.75 17.46
C GLN A 147 11.87 -5.26 17.69
N ASP A 148 11.72 -5.71 18.93
CA ASP A 148 11.51 -7.09 19.31
C ASP A 148 10.11 -7.62 18.90
N GLY A 149 9.22 -6.74 18.46
CA GLY A 149 7.89 -7.08 17.94
C GLY A 149 7.89 -7.67 16.53
N ILE A 150 8.98 -7.51 15.75
CA ILE A 150 9.03 -7.92 14.33
C ILE A 150 8.78 -9.42 14.16
N ASP A 151 9.48 -10.26 14.90
CA ASP A 151 9.33 -11.71 14.82
C ASP A 151 7.95 -12.20 15.26
N ARG A 152 7.36 -11.54 16.28
CA ARG A 152 6.00 -11.84 16.73
C ARG A 152 4.97 -11.47 15.66
N ALA A 153 5.08 -10.30 15.06
CA ALA A 153 4.19 -9.87 13.98
C ALA A 153 4.28 -10.79 12.76
N ALA A 154 5.50 -11.19 12.37
CA ALA A 154 5.72 -12.10 11.25
C ALA A 154 5.09 -13.48 11.48
N ARG A 155 5.20 -14.05 12.68
CA ARG A 155 4.54 -15.31 13.05
C ARG A 155 3.02 -15.19 12.96
N LEU A 156 2.43 -14.19 13.60
CA LEU A 156 0.98 -13.97 13.60
C LEU A 156 0.40 -13.78 12.20
N ALA A 157 1.13 -13.09 11.32
CA ALA A 157 0.70 -12.93 9.94
C ALA A 157 0.76 -14.23 9.14
N ALA A 158 1.76 -15.10 9.40
CA ALA A 158 1.93 -16.38 8.72
C ALA A 158 1.00 -17.48 9.23
N GLU A 159 0.56 -17.45 10.50
CA GLU A 159 -0.33 -18.45 11.10
C GLU A 159 -1.73 -18.48 10.49
N SER A 160 -2.25 -17.35 10.06
CA SER A 160 -3.60 -17.21 9.46
C SER A 160 -3.55 -16.26 8.27
N PRO A 161 -2.93 -16.66 7.16
CA PRO A 161 -2.75 -15.78 6.02
C PRO A 161 -4.07 -15.50 5.32
N TYR A 162 -4.20 -14.26 4.78
CA TYR A 162 -5.23 -13.95 3.81
C TYR A 162 -4.84 -14.49 2.43
N PRO A 163 -5.81 -14.70 1.51
CA PRO A 163 -5.49 -14.95 0.11
C PRO A 163 -4.52 -13.88 -0.41
N ASN A 164 -3.45 -14.31 -1.07
CA ASN A 164 -2.42 -13.38 -1.54
C ASN A 164 -1.71 -13.99 -2.75
N PRO A 165 -1.33 -13.19 -3.78
CA PRO A 165 -0.64 -13.71 -4.97
C PRO A 165 0.67 -14.45 -4.67
N ARG A 166 1.47 -13.91 -3.74
CA ARG A 166 2.67 -14.56 -3.24
C ARG A 166 2.37 -15.27 -1.92
N PRO A 167 2.83 -16.52 -1.70
CA PRO A 167 2.68 -17.22 -0.43
C PRO A 167 3.18 -16.39 0.76
N ILE A 168 2.39 -16.38 1.84
CA ILE A 168 2.72 -15.66 3.08
C ILE A 168 3.47 -16.61 4.00
N GLU A 169 4.80 -16.48 3.99
CA GLU A 169 5.71 -17.28 4.81
C GLU A 169 6.46 -16.41 5.81
N PHE A 170 6.76 -16.97 6.99
CA PHE A 170 7.43 -16.26 8.08
C PHE A 170 8.69 -15.49 7.63
N ALA A 171 9.60 -16.14 6.91
CA ALA A 171 10.86 -15.51 6.49
C ALA A 171 10.63 -14.29 5.57
N GLY A 172 9.71 -14.41 4.62
CA GLY A 172 9.38 -13.33 3.71
C GLY A 172 8.72 -12.14 4.42
N ILE A 173 7.80 -12.43 5.34
CA ILE A 173 7.12 -11.38 6.13
C ILE A 173 8.08 -10.73 7.12
N ARG A 174 8.96 -11.51 7.75
CA ARG A 174 9.99 -10.96 8.63
C ARG A 174 10.88 -9.94 7.90
N THR A 175 11.35 -10.28 6.69
CA THR A 175 12.14 -9.36 5.86
C THR A 175 11.35 -8.09 5.51
N LEU A 176 10.10 -8.24 5.08
CA LEU A 176 9.22 -7.11 4.77
C LEU A 176 9.06 -6.18 6.00
N LEU A 177 8.82 -6.75 7.18
CA LEU A 177 8.65 -5.98 8.42
C LEU A 177 9.95 -5.33 8.88
N GLU A 178 11.11 -5.97 8.68
CA GLU A 178 12.42 -5.37 8.94
C GLU A 178 12.66 -4.14 8.05
N ASP A 179 12.33 -4.23 6.76
CA ASP A 179 12.44 -3.11 5.83
C ASP A 179 11.48 -1.98 6.20
N ALA A 180 10.22 -2.33 6.54
CA ALA A 180 9.22 -1.37 7.02
C ALA A 180 9.64 -0.71 8.35
N TYR A 181 10.24 -1.47 9.27
CA TYR A 181 10.71 -0.96 10.57
C TYR A 181 11.75 0.13 10.41
N HIS A 182 12.70 -0.09 9.50
CA HIS A 182 13.78 0.86 9.22
C HIS A 182 13.40 1.95 8.21
N GLY A 183 12.23 1.89 7.59
CA GLY A 183 11.81 2.83 6.55
C GLY A 183 12.65 2.72 5.28
N ARG A 184 13.09 1.51 4.91
CA ARG A 184 13.89 1.31 3.71
C ARG A 184 13.05 1.52 2.47
N ARG A 185 13.56 2.32 1.54
CA ARG A 185 12.92 2.48 0.24
C ARG A 185 12.97 1.14 -0.51
N PRO A 186 11.84 0.62 -1.02
CA PRO A 186 11.85 -0.63 -1.78
C PRO A 186 12.84 -0.59 -2.94
N GLU A 187 13.57 -1.69 -3.16
CA GLU A 187 14.42 -1.82 -4.34
C GLU A 187 13.58 -1.83 -5.61
N ALA A 188 14.14 -1.34 -6.72
CA ALA A 188 13.45 -1.41 -8.01
C ALA A 188 13.28 -2.88 -8.44
N GLY A 189 12.11 -3.22 -8.98
CA GLY A 189 11.93 -4.51 -9.64
C GLY A 189 12.83 -4.64 -10.86
N ALA A 190 13.31 -5.85 -11.14
CA ALA A 190 14.00 -6.12 -12.39
C ALA A 190 13.10 -5.67 -13.55
N ARG A 191 13.63 -4.88 -14.49
CA ARG A 191 12.89 -4.56 -15.72
C ARG A 191 12.60 -5.87 -16.43
N PRO A 192 11.37 -6.08 -16.97
CA PRO A 192 11.15 -7.18 -17.88
C PRO A 192 12.21 -7.07 -18.97
N THR A 193 13.05 -8.07 -19.10
CA THR A 193 13.92 -8.18 -20.27
C THR A 193 12.98 -8.32 -21.46
N ASP A 194 13.04 -7.36 -22.39
CA ASP A 194 12.39 -7.48 -23.69
C ASP A 194 12.92 -8.76 -24.33
N THR A 195 12.19 -9.85 -24.13
CA THR A 195 12.43 -11.09 -24.86
C THR A 195 11.92 -10.81 -26.27
N LYS A 196 12.87 -10.67 -27.19
CA LYS A 196 12.64 -10.53 -28.63
C LYS A 196 11.90 -11.74 -29.21
#